data_d62277213145cfacc94c8a0484414462
#
_entry.id   d62277213145cfacc94c8a0484414462
#
_cell.length_a   1.000
_cell.length_b   1.000
_cell.length_c   1.000
_cell.angle_alpha   90.00
_cell.angle_beta   90.00
_cell.angle_gamma   90.00
#
_symmetry.space_group_name_H-M   'P 1'
#
loop_
_entity.id
_entity.type
_entity.pdbx_description
1 polymer ?
#
loop_
_entity_poly.entity_id
_entity_poly.type
_entity_poly.pdbx_seq_one_letter_code
_entity_poly.pdbx_strand_id
1 'polypeptide(L)'
;MKRFLIPSLLILTLILAACSATPAPLPSDPAPAPVSSGNTAAQFDSAMRSDEQGAIIFEVTPLNLDAPAETIEFDIVLTTHSIDLSMDLATLATFTTDTGVTVQATLWDAPRGGHHVEGKLIFPATVDGKFILDGATKLTLTIVNVDAPSRVFDWGMQ
;
A
#
# COMPACT_ATOMS: atom_id res chain seq x y z
N MET A 1 22.29 -24.88 58.58
CA MET A 1 21.63 -24.96 59.92
C MET A 1 20.36 -24.09 59.88
N LYS A 2 19.27 -24.70 60.43
CA LYS A 2 17.91 -24.11 60.70
C LYS A 2 17.02 -23.89 59.45
N ARG A 3 16.23 -24.80 59.09
CA ARG A 3 14.89 -25.39 59.35
C ARG A 3 13.90 -24.43 60.02
N PHE A 4 12.74 -24.15 59.35
CA PHE A 4 11.38 -23.98 59.91
C PHE A 4 10.42 -24.02 58.69
N LEU A 5 9.70 -25.04 58.46
CA LEU A 5 8.43 -25.67 58.87
C LEU A 5 7.21 -24.73 58.91
N ILE A 6 6.34 -25.00 57.99
CA ILE A 6 4.88 -25.03 57.75
C ILE A 6 3.99 -24.65 58.99
N PRO A 7 2.78 -24.04 58.82
CA PRO A 7 1.65 -24.91 58.55
C PRO A 7 0.56 -24.35 57.58
N SER A 8 -0.05 -25.32 56.90
CA SER A 8 -1.40 -25.32 56.36
C SER A 8 -2.45 -24.56 57.21
N LEU A 9 -3.33 -23.81 56.54
CA LEU A 9 -4.67 -23.59 57.03
C LEU A 9 -5.67 -23.66 55.87
N LEU A 10 -6.38 -24.75 55.94
CA LEU A 10 -7.56 -25.10 55.14
C LEU A 10 -8.72 -24.21 55.61
N ILE A 11 -9.29 -23.39 54.76
CA ILE A 11 -10.62 -22.79 55.01
C ILE A 11 -11.54 -23.10 53.80
N LEU A 12 -12.40 -24.01 54.11
CA LEU A 12 -13.60 -24.40 53.39
C LEU A 12 -14.72 -23.38 53.65
N THR A 13 -15.21 -22.66 52.64
CA THR A 13 -16.52 -21.97 52.72
C THR A 13 -17.23 -21.92 51.39
N LEU A 14 -18.24 -22.67 51.33
CA LEU A 14 -19.64 -22.35 50.99
C LEU A 14 -19.95 -21.81 49.59
N ILE A 15 -20.51 -22.73 48.84
CA ILE A 15 -21.24 -22.50 47.58
C ILE A 15 -22.55 -21.78 47.88
N LEU A 16 -22.73 -20.55 47.36
CA LEU A 16 -24.04 -19.95 47.14
C LEU A 16 -24.34 -19.98 45.64
N ALA A 17 -25.20 -20.89 45.24
CA ALA A 17 -25.82 -20.86 43.93
C ALA A 17 -26.88 -19.74 43.91
N ALA A 18 -26.58 -18.63 43.28
CA ALA A 18 -27.58 -17.61 42.91
C ALA A 18 -28.06 -17.93 41.49
N CYS A 19 -29.25 -18.48 41.35
CA CYS A 19 -30.00 -18.53 40.11
C CYS A 19 -30.34 -17.10 39.67
N SER A 20 -29.56 -16.50 38.79
CA SER A 20 -29.98 -15.31 38.06
C SER A 20 -30.78 -15.74 36.85
N ALA A 21 -32.10 -15.52 36.90
CA ALA A 21 -32.96 -15.59 35.75
C ALA A 21 -32.52 -14.56 34.72
N THR A 22 -32.00 -14.99 33.60
CA THR A 22 -31.68 -14.13 32.45
C THR A 22 -33.01 -13.66 31.84
N PRO A 23 -33.28 -12.33 31.75
CA PRO A 23 -34.42 -11.85 30.98
C PRO A 23 -34.21 -12.21 29.52
N ALA A 24 -35.23 -12.76 28.86
CA ALA A 24 -35.21 -13.03 27.44
C ALA A 24 -34.91 -11.74 26.65
N PRO A 25 -34.03 -11.79 25.63
CA PRO A 25 -33.82 -10.63 24.77
C PRO A 25 -35.12 -10.34 24.00
N LEU A 26 -35.59 -9.09 24.10
CA LEU A 26 -36.59 -8.53 23.20
C LEU A 26 -36.12 -8.71 21.75
N PRO A 27 -37.01 -9.03 20.80
CA PRO A 27 -36.64 -9.05 19.40
C PRO A 27 -36.17 -7.66 19.00
N SER A 28 -34.87 -7.50 18.74
CA SER A 28 -34.32 -6.31 18.14
C SER A 28 -34.86 -6.22 16.71
N ASP A 29 -35.55 -5.14 16.39
CA ASP A 29 -35.84 -4.78 15.02
C ASP A 29 -34.52 -4.88 14.22
N PRO A 30 -34.52 -5.45 13.01
CA PRO A 30 -33.35 -5.48 12.17
C PRO A 30 -32.93 -4.02 11.90
N ALA A 31 -31.75 -3.65 12.39
CA ALA A 31 -31.14 -2.40 12.02
C ALA A 31 -31.12 -2.30 10.48
N PRO A 32 -31.51 -1.15 9.89
CA PRO A 32 -31.41 -0.99 8.45
C PRO A 32 -29.96 -1.29 8.04
N ALA A 33 -29.81 -2.24 7.12
CA ALA A 33 -28.51 -2.54 6.53
C ALA A 33 -27.90 -1.22 6.03
N PRO A 34 -26.60 -0.98 6.26
CA PRO A 34 -25.95 0.18 5.65
C PRO A 34 -26.17 0.07 4.15
N VAL A 35 -26.94 0.98 3.60
CA VAL A 35 -27.02 1.20 2.15
C VAL A 35 -25.61 1.64 1.76
N SER A 36 -24.81 0.70 1.26
CA SER A 36 -23.62 1.03 0.46
C SER A 36 -24.14 1.89 -0.67
N SER A 37 -24.03 3.20 -0.52
CA SER A 37 -24.12 4.12 -1.63
C SER A 37 -22.95 3.75 -2.53
N GLY A 38 -23.21 2.86 -3.49
CA GLY A 38 -22.30 2.53 -4.55
C GLY A 38 -22.11 3.76 -5.43
N ASN A 39 -21.29 4.69 -4.96
CA ASN A 39 -20.57 5.56 -5.85
C ASN A 39 -19.40 4.68 -6.34
N THR A 40 -19.62 3.95 -7.43
CA THR A 40 -18.54 3.33 -8.18
C THR A 40 -17.80 4.49 -8.86
N ALA A 41 -17.01 5.21 -8.07
CA ALA A 41 -15.93 6.00 -8.63
C ALA A 41 -15.08 4.99 -9.40
N ALA A 42 -14.86 5.25 -10.67
CA ALA A 42 -13.98 4.44 -11.49
C ALA A 42 -12.61 4.35 -10.75
N GLN A 43 -12.22 3.14 -10.42
CA GLN A 43 -11.09 2.86 -9.56
C GLN A 43 -9.99 2.22 -10.41
N PHE A 44 -8.78 2.72 -10.31
CA PHE A 44 -7.64 2.10 -10.97
C PHE A 44 -7.24 0.80 -10.26
N ASP A 45 -6.78 -0.17 -11.06
CA ASP A 45 -6.09 -1.34 -10.52
C ASP A 45 -4.84 -0.89 -9.76
N SER A 46 -4.72 -1.28 -8.51
CA SER A 46 -3.57 -0.98 -7.64
C SER A 46 -2.63 -2.18 -7.47
N ALA A 47 -2.76 -3.22 -8.30
CA ALA A 47 -1.93 -4.40 -8.19
C ALA A 47 -0.45 -4.09 -8.51
N MET A 48 0.45 -4.75 -7.81
CA MET A 48 1.88 -4.73 -8.08
C MET A 48 2.19 -5.22 -9.48
N ARG A 49 3.17 -4.61 -10.13
CA ARG A 49 3.75 -5.04 -11.41
C ARG A 49 5.22 -5.37 -11.21
N SER A 50 5.69 -6.41 -11.87
CA SER A 50 7.10 -6.82 -11.86
C SER A 50 7.69 -6.76 -13.26
N ASP A 51 8.96 -6.42 -13.33
CA ASP A 51 9.78 -6.45 -14.55
C ASP A 51 11.17 -7.00 -14.23
N GLU A 52 11.59 -8.02 -14.97
CA GLU A 52 12.84 -8.76 -14.73
C GLU A 52 13.85 -8.59 -15.88
N GLN A 53 13.78 -7.48 -16.61
CA GLN A 53 14.74 -7.20 -17.67
C GLN A 53 16.15 -6.96 -17.10
N GLY A 54 17.17 -7.54 -17.77
CA GLY A 54 18.56 -7.38 -17.34
C GLY A 54 18.86 -8.08 -16.00
N ALA A 55 19.71 -7.48 -15.19
CA ALA A 55 20.15 -8.02 -13.91
C ALA A 55 19.41 -7.39 -12.71
N ILE A 56 18.44 -6.50 -12.93
CA ILE A 56 17.65 -5.84 -11.89
C ILE A 56 16.19 -6.27 -12.01
N ILE A 57 15.65 -6.80 -10.94
CA ILE A 57 14.21 -7.05 -10.77
C ILE A 57 13.59 -5.77 -10.20
N PHE A 58 12.52 -5.30 -10.84
CA PHE A 58 11.66 -4.23 -10.38
C PHE A 58 10.33 -4.79 -9.90
N GLU A 59 9.87 -4.36 -8.74
CA GLU A 59 8.50 -4.51 -8.27
C GLU A 59 7.94 -3.11 -8.01
N VAL A 60 6.80 -2.79 -8.61
CA VAL A 60 6.19 -1.47 -8.59
C VAL A 60 4.75 -1.58 -8.12
N THR A 61 4.42 -0.91 -7.03
CA THR A 61 3.10 -0.89 -6.43
C THR A 61 2.57 0.54 -6.33
N PRO A 62 1.45 0.90 -6.96
CA PRO A 62 0.83 2.19 -6.74
C PRO A 62 0.27 2.29 -5.32
N LEU A 63 0.49 3.43 -4.66
CA LEU A 63 0.07 3.62 -3.27
C LEU A 63 -1.24 4.39 -3.12
N ASN A 64 -1.58 5.29 -4.04
CA ASN A 64 -2.69 6.22 -3.86
C ASN A 64 -3.45 6.61 -5.14
N LEU A 65 -3.50 5.75 -6.14
CA LEU A 65 -4.21 6.05 -7.40
C LEU A 65 -5.71 6.34 -7.20
N ASP A 66 -6.32 5.72 -6.19
CA ASP A 66 -7.75 5.85 -5.90
C ASP A 66 -8.13 7.17 -5.21
N ALA A 67 -7.20 7.76 -4.49
CA ALA A 67 -7.39 9.00 -3.74
C ALA A 67 -6.08 9.81 -3.71
N PRO A 68 -5.56 10.22 -4.87
CA PRO A 68 -4.35 11.03 -4.91
C PRO A 68 -4.65 12.41 -4.33
N ALA A 69 -3.75 12.90 -3.47
CA ALA A 69 -3.82 14.25 -2.90
C ALA A 69 -3.05 15.24 -3.78
N GLU A 70 -1.90 15.72 -3.30
CA GLU A 70 -1.03 16.61 -4.08
C GLU A 70 -0.06 15.83 -4.97
N THR A 71 0.18 14.56 -4.65
CA THR A 71 1.14 13.67 -5.32
C THR A 71 0.52 12.33 -5.66
N ILE A 72 1.08 11.70 -6.70
CA ILE A 72 0.89 10.27 -7.02
C ILE A 72 2.16 9.56 -6.59
N GLU A 73 2.00 8.47 -5.83
CA GLU A 73 3.10 7.76 -5.21
C GLU A 73 3.12 6.29 -5.63
N PHE A 74 4.31 5.80 -5.89
CA PHE A 74 4.58 4.38 -6.13
C PHE A 74 5.63 3.89 -5.13
N ASP A 75 5.39 2.74 -4.54
CA ASP A 75 6.41 1.96 -3.87
C ASP A 75 7.19 1.16 -4.91
N ILE A 76 8.52 1.25 -4.87
CA ILE A 76 9.39 0.55 -5.81
C ILE A 76 10.44 -0.23 -5.04
N VAL A 77 10.49 -1.53 -5.33
CA VAL A 77 11.54 -2.42 -4.83
C VAL A 77 12.46 -2.81 -5.99
N LEU A 78 13.75 -2.62 -5.80
CA LEU A 78 14.81 -3.00 -6.71
C LEU A 78 15.64 -4.11 -6.09
N THR A 79 15.84 -5.20 -6.81
CA THR A 79 16.68 -6.31 -6.35
C THR A 79 17.64 -6.74 -7.46
N THR A 80 18.92 -6.91 -7.10
CA THR A 80 19.97 -7.38 -8.01
C THR A 80 21.04 -8.14 -7.26
N HIS A 81 21.90 -8.85 -7.98
CA HIS A 81 23.07 -9.54 -7.43
C HIS A 81 24.40 -8.96 -7.94
N SER A 82 24.38 -8.01 -8.88
CA SER A 82 25.59 -7.60 -9.61
C SER A 82 25.71 -6.10 -9.87
N ILE A 83 24.66 -5.30 -9.58
CA ILE A 83 24.63 -3.87 -9.92
C ILE A 83 24.49 -3.05 -8.63
N ASP A 84 25.22 -1.96 -8.50
CA ASP A 84 25.01 -1.00 -7.42
C ASP A 84 23.82 -0.09 -7.74
N LEU A 85 22.78 -0.14 -6.89
CA LEU A 85 21.50 0.57 -7.07
C LEU A 85 21.59 2.02 -6.57
N SER A 86 22.52 2.81 -7.10
CA SER A 86 22.76 4.20 -6.68
C SER A 86 22.07 5.26 -7.56
N MET A 87 21.33 4.82 -8.62
CA MET A 87 20.64 5.71 -9.53
C MET A 87 19.54 6.53 -8.86
N ASP A 88 19.27 7.71 -9.40
CA ASP A 88 18.14 8.55 -9.03
C ASP A 88 16.97 8.31 -10.00
N LEU A 89 15.98 7.51 -9.61
CA LEU A 89 14.85 7.20 -10.46
C LEU A 89 13.99 8.42 -10.81
N ALA A 90 14.02 9.49 -10.01
CA ALA A 90 13.25 10.69 -10.33
C ALA A 90 13.66 11.30 -11.68
N THR A 91 14.93 11.19 -12.05
CA THR A 91 15.43 11.71 -13.33
C THR A 91 15.17 10.78 -14.51
N LEU A 92 14.79 9.54 -14.27
CA LEU A 92 14.67 8.46 -15.25
C LEU A 92 13.24 8.00 -15.49
N ALA A 93 12.28 8.48 -14.66
CA ALA A 93 10.91 7.99 -14.65
C ALA A 93 9.92 9.05 -15.11
N THR A 94 9.02 8.65 -16.01
CA THR A 94 7.88 9.45 -16.46
C THR A 94 6.59 8.69 -16.22
N PHE A 95 5.52 9.42 -15.90
CA PHE A 95 4.18 8.90 -15.72
C PHE A 95 3.26 9.52 -16.77
N THR A 96 2.55 8.69 -17.54
CA THR A 96 1.73 9.10 -18.68
C THR A 96 0.33 8.53 -18.54
N THR A 97 -0.68 9.32 -18.91
CA THR A 97 -2.07 8.90 -19.01
C THR A 97 -2.48 8.70 -20.47
N ASP A 98 -3.51 7.91 -20.73
CA ASP A 98 -4.11 7.74 -22.08
C ASP A 98 -4.80 9.01 -22.59
N THR A 99 -5.04 10.01 -21.73
CA THR A 99 -5.48 11.36 -22.13
C THR A 99 -4.34 12.21 -22.72
N GLY A 100 -3.10 11.70 -22.72
CA GLY A 100 -1.92 12.36 -23.27
C GLY A 100 -1.15 13.26 -22.30
N VAL A 101 -1.51 13.26 -21.02
CA VAL A 101 -0.72 13.97 -20.00
C VAL A 101 0.51 13.13 -19.65
N THR A 102 1.69 13.79 -19.63
CA THR A 102 2.94 13.17 -19.22
C THR A 102 3.62 14.05 -18.17
N VAL A 103 4.06 13.45 -17.07
CA VAL A 103 4.78 14.14 -15.99
C VAL A 103 6.07 13.38 -15.65
N GLN A 104 7.10 14.14 -15.29
CA GLN A 104 8.35 13.62 -14.74
C GLN A 104 8.19 13.39 -13.24
N ALA A 105 8.84 12.36 -12.70
CA ALA A 105 8.93 12.20 -11.26
C ALA A 105 9.66 13.38 -10.62
N THR A 106 9.23 13.78 -9.43
CA THR A 106 9.79 14.92 -8.68
C THR A 106 10.76 14.49 -7.59
N LEU A 107 10.60 13.26 -7.09
CA LEU A 107 11.41 12.73 -6.00
C LEU A 107 11.54 11.21 -6.09
N TRP A 108 12.74 10.72 -5.88
CA TRP A 108 13.04 9.34 -5.50
C TRP A 108 13.50 9.32 -4.05
N ASP A 109 12.62 8.93 -3.13
CA ASP A 109 12.88 8.84 -1.69
C ASP A 109 13.26 7.41 -1.32
N ALA A 110 14.55 7.13 -1.41
CA ALA A 110 15.13 5.82 -1.15
C ALA A 110 16.58 5.92 -0.67
N PRO A 111 17.08 4.88 0.02
CA PRO A 111 18.51 4.71 0.22
C PRO A 111 19.26 4.64 -1.11
N ARG A 112 20.50 5.12 -1.13
CA ARG A 112 21.36 5.03 -2.33
C ARG A 112 22.36 3.91 -2.19
N GLY A 113 22.43 3.08 -3.24
CA GLY A 113 23.41 2.01 -3.35
C GLY A 113 22.98 0.70 -2.69
N GLY A 114 23.76 -0.35 -2.93
CA GLY A 114 23.48 -1.71 -2.49
C GLY A 114 22.79 -2.56 -3.56
N HIS A 115 22.39 -3.76 -3.17
CA HIS A 115 21.79 -4.76 -4.06
C HIS A 115 20.29 -4.98 -3.82
N HIS A 116 19.74 -4.30 -2.84
CA HIS A 116 18.31 -4.25 -2.55
C HIS A 116 17.97 -2.85 -2.06
N VAL A 117 17.08 -2.18 -2.77
CA VAL A 117 16.65 -0.82 -2.48
C VAL A 117 15.12 -0.77 -2.57
N GLU A 118 14.50 -0.25 -1.54
CA GLU A 118 13.07 0.01 -1.46
C GLU A 118 12.86 1.50 -1.20
N GLY A 119 11.91 2.11 -1.90
CA GLY A 119 11.63 3.54 -1.76
C GLY A 119 10.39 3.99 -2.50
N LYS A 120 10.11 5.29 -2.36
CA LYS A 120 8.95 5.92 -2.98
C LYS A 120 9.35 6.77 -4.17
N LEU A 121 8.70 6.54 -5.30
CA LEU A 121 8.79 7.37 -6.47
C LEU A 121 7.55 8.27 -6.54
N ILE A 122 7.78 9.58 -6.59
CA ILE A 122 6.73 10.60 -6.39
C ILE A 122 6.58 11.46 -7.64
N PHE A 123 5.33 11.63 -8.07
CA PHE A 123 4.92 12.46 -9.20
C PHE A 123 3.96 13.56 -8.75
N PRO A 124 3.87 14.71 -9.46
CA PRO A 124 2.84 15.68 -9.21
C PRO A 124 1.47 15.11 -9.63
N ALA A 125 0.43 15.32 -8.81
CA ALA A 125 -0.93 14.91 -9.17
C ALA A 125 -1.63 15.92 -10.08
N THR A 126 -1.08 17.13 -10.26
CA THR A 126 -1.66 18.21 -11.06
C THR A 126 -0.64 18.83 -12.00
N VAL A 127 -1.10 19.22 -13.19
CA VAL A 127 -0.36 20.01 -14.16
C VAL A 127 -1.26 21.16 -14.61
N ASP A 128 -0.78 22.39 -14.57
CA ASP A 128 -1.53 23.61 -14.93
C ASP A 128 -2.87 23.71 -14.18
N GLY A 129 -2.90 23.27 -12.91
CA GLY A 129 -4.08 23.30 -12.04
C GLY A 129 -5.15 22.26 -12.37
N LYS A 130 -4.87 21.31 -13.28
CA LYS A 130 -5.74 20.18 -13.61
C LYS A 130 -5.19 18.88 -13.04
N PHE A 131 -6.08 18.04 -12.57
CA PHE A 131 -5.73 16.71 -12.08
C PHE A 131 -5.30 15.81 -13.24
N ILE A 132 -4.14 15.17 -13.15
CA ILE A 132 -3.61 14.40 -14.28
C ILE A 132 -4.37 13.10 -14.54
N LEU A 133 -5.13 12.61 -13.56
CA LEU A 133 -5.96 11.41 -13.70
C LEU A 133 -7.37 11.71 -14.22
N ASP A 134 -7.73 12.99 -14.41
CA ASP A 134 -9.06 13.35 -14.90
C ASP A 134 -9.33 12.77 -16.30
N GLY A 135 -10.35 11.89 -16.38
CA GLY A 135 -10.75 11.24 -17.62
C GLY A 135 -9.80 10.14 -18.11
N ALA A 136 -8.73 9.84 -17.37
CA ALA A 136 -7.83 8.76 -17.72
C ALA A 136 -8.46 7.40 -17.41
N THR A 137 -8.23 6.43 -18.29
CA THR A 137 -8.64 5.04 -18.12
C THR A 137 -7.44 4.09 -18.09
N LYS A 138 -6.29 4.56 -18.54
CA LYS A 138 -5.02 3.84 -18.50
C LYS A 138 -3.89 4.75 -18.05
N LEU A 139 -3.03 4.19 -17.21
CA LEU A 139 -1.85 4.84 -16.65
C LEU A 139 -0.61 4.03 -17.01
N THR A 140 0.47 4.70 -17.36
CA THR A 140 1.74 4.08 -17.73
C THR A 140 2.88 4.76 -17.00
N LEU A 141 3.63 4.00 -16.20
CA LEU A 141 4.92 4.41 -15.65
C LEU A 141 6.02 3.84 -16.55
N THR A 142 6.90 4.72 -17.02
CA THR A 142 8.06 4.35 -17.82
C THR A 142 9.34 4.74 -17.09
N ILE A 143 10.27 3.80 -16.93
CA ILE A 143 11.60 4.02 -16.34
C ILE A 143 12.63 3.65 -17.41
N VAL A 144 13.52 4.58 -17.72
CA VAL A 144 14.51 4.40 -18.80
C VAL A 144 15.93 4.28 -18.27
N ASN A 145 16.78 3.56 -19.02
CA ASN A 145 18.24 3.50 -18.78
C ASN A 145 18.65 2.91 -17.42
N VAL A 146 17.86 1.98 -16.87
CA VAL A 146 18.21 1.25 -15.66
C VAL A 146 18.42 -0.21 -16.01
N ASP A 147 19.63 -0.58 -16.42
CA ASP A 147 20.05 -1.91 -16.87
C ASP A 147 19.12 -2.54 -17.96
N ALA A 148 18.29 -1.70 -18.57
CA ALA A 148 17.43 -1.96 -19.70
C ALA A 148 17.14 -0.62 -20.40
N PRO A 149 16.89 -0.59 -21.72
CA PRO A 149 16.55 0.66 -22.40
C PRO A 149 15.29 1.32 -21.85
N SER A 150 14.27 0.52 -21.52
CA SER A 150 13.00 1.00 -20.98
C SER A 150 12.28 -0.13 -20.25
N ARG A 151 11.65 0.20 -19.13
CA ARG A 151 10.71 -0.64 -18.36
C ARG A 151 9.37 0.07 -18.33
N VAL A 152 8.29 -0.67 -18.59
CA VAL A 152 6.95 -0.10 -18.74
C VAL A 152 5.98 -0.85 -17.84
N PHE A 153 5.25 -0.11 -17.00
CA PHE A 153 4.28 -0.65 -16.08
C PHE A 153 2.93 0.03 -16.33
N ASP A 154 1.89 -0.77 -16.55
CA ASP A 154 0.57 -0.30 -16.92
C ASP A 154 -0.48 -0.64 -15.87
N TRP A 155 -1.39 0.32 -15.59
CA TRP A 155 -2.59 0.11 -14.77
C TRP A 155 -3.81 0.64 -15.54
N GLY A 156 -4.90 -0.13 -15.50
CA GLY A 156 -6.18 0.23 -16.11
C GLY A 156 -7.26 0.48 -15.05
N MET A 157 -8.35 1.10 -15.45
CA MET A 157 -9.57 1.17 -14.63
C MET A 157 -10.22 -0.22 -14.56
N GLN A 158 -10.74 -0.55 -13.36
CA GLN A 158 -11.53 -1.75 -13.09
C GLN A 158 -13.03 -1.46 -13.26
#